data_2c8e34177f19550592b417aadb56510c
#
_entry.id   2c8e34177f19550592b417aadb56510c
#
_cell.length_a   1.000
_cell.length_b   1.000
_cell.length_c   1.000
_cell.angle_alpha   90.00
_cell.angle_beta   90.00
_cell.angle_gamma   90.00
#
_symmetry.space_group_name_H-M   'P 1'
#
loop_
_entity.id
_entity.type
_entity.pdbx_description
1 polymer ?
#
loop_
_entity_poly.entity_id
_entity_poly.type
_entity_poly.pdbx_seq_one_letter_code
_entity_poly.pdbx_strand_id
1 'polypeptide(L)' 'MTAKNGRLIEILLVEDNPGDVRLTVEALREAKVLNNMTIAKDGEQAIKILRLQGEYAGASRPDVILLDLNLPR' A
#
# COMPACT_ATOMS: atom_id res chain seq x y z
N MET A 1 4.96 16.35 -2.14
CA MET A 1 3.50 16.18 -2.27
C MET A 1 2.87 16.16 -0.89
N THR A 2 1.80 16.85 -0.73
CA THR A 2 1.13 16.91 0.57
C THR A 2 0.01 15.89 0.65
N ALA A 3 -0.40 15.59 1.87
CA ALA A 3 -1.53 14.71 2.10
C ALA A 3 -2.82 15.36 1.65
N LYS A 4 -3.75 14.54 1.23
CA LYS A 4 -5.07 14.97 0.81
C LYS A 4 -5.85 15.46 2.02
N ASN A 5 -6.43 16.65 1.93
CA ASN A 5 -7.21 17.23 3.03
C ASN A 5 -6.48 17.23 4.36
N GLY A 6 -5.17 17.44 4.33
CA GLY A 6 -4.38 17.49 5.55
C GLY A 6 -4.09 16.15 6.18
N ARG A 7 -4.51 15.05 5.59
CA ARG A 7 -4.21 13.72 6.10
C ARG A 7 -3.27 12.99 5.15
N LEU A 8 -2.66 11.93 5.66
CA LEU A 8 -1.72 11.14 4.88
C LEU A 8 -2.44 10.40 3.75
N ILE A 9 -1.73 10.20 2.66
CA ILE A 9 -2.24 9.40 1.55
C ILE A 9 -2.21 7.93 1.98
N GLU A 10 -3.32 7.22 1.79
CA GLU A 10 -3.41 5.81 2.10
C GLU A 10 -3.00 5.02 0.86
N ILE A 11 -1.95 4.23 0.99
CA ILE A 11 -1.41 3.46 -0.12
C ILE A 11 -1.51 1.96 0.20
N LEU A 12 -2.02 1.19 -0.76
CA LEU A 12 -1.96 -0.27 -0.69
C LEU A 12 -0.91 -0.73 -1.69
N LEU A 13 0.13 -1.38 -1.19
CA LEU A 13 1.19 -1.94 -2.02
C LEU A 13 1.02 -3.44 -2.09
N VAL A 14 0.88 -3.99 -3.30
CA VAL A 14 0.79 -5.43 -3.50
C VAL A 14 2.16 -5.92 -3.95
N GLU A 15 2.89 -6.56 -3.04
CA GLU A 15 4.27 -6.95 -3.26
C GLU A 15 4.65 -8.07 -2.30
N ASP A 16 5.22 -9.14 -2.82
CA ASP A 16 5.60 -10.29 -2.00
C ASP A 16 7.07 -10.29 -1.59
N ASN A 17 7.89 -9.45 -2.16
CA ASN A 17 9.32 -9.41 -1.89
C ASN A 17 9.66 -8.29 -0.91
N PRO A 18 10.16 -8.62 0.30
CA PRO A 18 10.46 -7.58 1.29
C PRO A 18 11.48 -6.54 0.83
N GLY A 19 12.45 -6.95 0.00
CA GLY A 19 13.43 -6.02 -0.53
C GLY A 19 12.80 -4.99 -1.44
N ASP A 20 11.86 -5.41 -2.28
CA ASP A 20 11.15 -4.51 -3.18
C ASP A 20 10.21 -3.60 -2.39
N VAL A 21 9.61 -4.11 -1.32
CA VAL A 21 8.81 -3.27 -0.42
C VAL A 21 9.67 -2.14 0.12
N ARG A 22 10.86 -2.47 0.60
CA ARG A 22 11.77 -1.47 1.15
C ARG A 22 12.14 -0.42 0.12
N LEU A 23 12.44 -0.85 -1.11
CA LEU A 23 12.79 0.09 -2.18
C LEU A 23 11.66 1.06 -2.46
N THR A 24 10.42 0.57 -2.48
CA THR A 24 9.26 1.41 -2.70
C THR A 24 9.09 2.42 -1.57
N VAL A 25 9.22 1.95 -0.33
CA VAL A 25 9.10 2.82 0.84
C VAL A 25 10.16 3.92 0.79
N GLU A 26 11.40 3.56 0.45
CA GLU A 26 12.47 4.53 0.40
C GLU A 26 12.28 5.53 -0.73
N ALA A 27 11.77 5.07 -1.88
CA ALA A 27 11.52 5.97 -3.01
C ALA A 27 10.46 7.01 -2.65
N LEU A 28 9.41 6.60 -1.95
CA LEU A 28 8.36 7.52 -1.52
C LEU A 28 8.88 8.50 -0.48
N ARG A 29 9.76 8.04 0.40
CA ARG A 29 10.37 8.92 1.39
C ARG A 29 11.23 9.98 0.72
N GLU A 30 12.05 9.58 -0.26
CA GLU A 30 12.89 10.52 -0.98
C GLU A 30 12.07 11.52 -1.78
N ALA A 31 10.93 11.08 -2.29
CA ALA A 31 10.03 11.97 -3.02
C ALA A 31 9.20 12.83 -2.08
N LYS A 32 9.33 12.64 -0.77
CA LYS A 32 8.61 13.38 0.26
C LYS A 32 7.09 13.22 0.16
N VAL A 33 6.68 12.01 -0.22
CA VAL A 33 5.26 11.68 -0.26
C VAL A 33 4.85 11.15 1.11
N LEU A 34 4.07 11.93 1.83
CA LEU A 34 3.59 11.54 3.14
C LEU A 34 2.47 10.51 2.97
N ASN A 35 2.64 9.35 3.60
CA ASN A 35 1.71 8.26 3.37
C ASN A 35 1.61 7.29 4.54
N ASN A 36 0.49 6.59 4.60
CA ASN A 36 0.35 5.36 5.38
C ASN A 36 0.30 4.22 4.38
N MET A 37 1.16 3.23 4.54
CA MET A 37 1.23 2.13 3.60
C MET A 37 0.75 0.84 4.24
N THR A 38 -0.13 0.15 3.54
CA THR A 38 -0.56 -1.21 3.87
C THR A 38 0.01 -2.12 2.81
N ILE A 39 0.58 -3.24 3.23
CA ILE A 39 1.25 -4.15 2.31
C ILE A 39 0.47 -5.45 2.21
N ALA A 40 0.15 -5.84 0.99
CA ALA A 40 -0.46 -7.13 0.69
C ALA A 40 0.57 -7.98 -0.02
N LYS A 41 0.69 -9.23 0.39
CA LYS A 41 1.67 -10.15 -0.20
C LYS A 41 1.19 -10.72 -1.53
N ASP A 42 -0.11 -10.71 -1.76
CA ASP A 42 -0.69 -11.26 -2.99
C ASP A 42 -2.06 -10.63 -3.22
N GLY A 43 -2.67 -11.02 -4.34
CA GLY A 43 -3.96 -10.47 -4.71
C GLY A 43 -5.09 -10.84 -3.76
N GLU A 44 -5.01 -12.03 -3.19
CA GLU A 44 -6.05 -12.48 -2.26
C GLU A 44 -6.06 -11.59 -1.01
N GLN A 45 -4.88 -11.33 -0.46
CA GLN A 45 -4.77 -10.45 0.69
C GLN A 45 -5.22 -9.03 0.34
N ALA A 46 -4.84 -8.56 -0.85
CA ALA A 46 -5.25 -7.24 -1.31
C ALA A 46 -6.77 -7.11 -1.35
N ILE A 47 -7.45 -8.14 -1.85
CA ILE A 47 -8.91 -8.13 -1.92
C ILE A 47 -9.52 -8.05 -0.54
N LYS A 48 -8.97 -8.80 0.42
CA LYS A 48 -9.48 -8.75 1.80
C LYS A 48 -9.34 -7.36 2.38
N ILE A 49 -8.20 -6.71 2.13
CA ILE A 49 -7.97 -5.35 2.59
C ILE A 49 -8.97 -4.39 1.96
N LEU A 50 -9.19 -4.50 0.66
CA LEU A 50 -10.09 -3.61 -0.05
C LEU A 50 -11.54 -3.80 0.39
N ARG A 51 -11.90 -5.00 0.79
CA ARG A 51 -13.25 -5.28 1.28
C ARG A 51 -13.40 -4.99 2.77
N LEU A 52 -12.30 -4.61 3.42
CA LEU A 52 -12.29 -4.33 4.86
C LEU A 52 -12.81 -5.51 5.65
N GLN A 53 -12.33 -6.70 5.31
CA GLN A 53 -12.76 -7.95 5.94
C GLN A 53 -11.80 -8.42 7.01
N GLY A 54 -12.32 -9.19 7.98
CA GLY A 54 -11.50 -9.80 9.00
C GLY A 54 -10.71 -8.77 9.81
N GLU A 55 -9.42 -8.98 9.92
CA GLU A 55 -8.56 -8.07 10.67
C GLU A 55 -8.46 -6.68 10.06
N TYR A 56 -8.94 -6.50 8.84
CA TYR A 56 -8.89 -5.21 8.17
C TYR A 56 -10.19 -4.43 8.27
N ALA A 57 -11.15 -4.91 9.06
CA ALA A 57 -12.48 -4.30 9.12
C ALA A 57 -12.45 -2.83 9.52
N GLY A 58 -11.46 -2.43 10.35
CA GLY A 58 -11.34 -1.04 10.77
C GLY A 58 -10.36 -0.21 9.96
N ALA A 59 -9.80 -0.77 8.89
CA ALA A 59 -8.79 -0.07 8.13
C ALA A 59 -9.38 1.00 7.21
N SER A 60 -8.59 2.01 6.89
CA SER A 60 -8.99 3.02 5.92
C SER A 60 -8.85 2.44 4.51
N ARG A 61 -9.74 2.86 3.61
CA ARG A 61 -9.60 2.47 2.22
C ARG A 61 -8.44 3.20 1.58
N PRO A 62 -7.69 2.53 0.69
CA PRO A 62 -6.56 3.19 0.05
C PRO A 62 -7.00 4.25 -0.95
N ASP A 63 -6.17 5.29 -1.06
CA ASP A 63 -6.31 6.29 -2.11
C ASP A 63 -5.62 5.84 -3.39
N VAL A 64 -4.56 5.03 -3.23
CA VAL A 64 -3.71 4.58 -4.34
C VAL A 64 -3.37 3.12 -4.13
N ILE A 65 -3.38 2.35 -5.21
CA ILE A 65 -2.94 0.96 -5.19
C ILE A 65 -1.73 0.84 -6.09
N LEU A 66 -0.62 0.35 -5.53
CA LEU A 66 0.60 0.11 -6.29
C LEU A 66 0.74 -1.40 -6.50
N LEU A 67 0.84 -1.82 -7.75
CA LEU A 67 1.00 -3.22 -8.08
C LEU A 67 2.41 -3.46 -8.61
N ASP A 68 3.04 -4.53 -8.11
CA ASP A 68 4.30 -4.96 -8.67
C ASP A 68 4.01 -5.87 -9.86
N LEU A 69 4.37 -5.40 -11.05
CA LEU A 69 4.12 -6.15 -12.28
C LEU A 69 4.98 -7.40 -12.40
N ASN A 70 5.92 -7.59 -11.50
CA ASN A 70 6.78 -8.76 -11.49
C ASN A 70 6.32 -9.85 -10.53
N LEU A 71 5.12 -9.71 -9.97
CA LEU A 71 4.57 -10.72 -9.07
C LEU A 71 4.46 -12.06 -9.79
N PRO A 72 4.75 -13.16 -9.10
CA PRO A 72 4.55 -14.49 -9.66
C PRO A 72 3.09 -14.73 -10.00
N ARG A 73 2.86 -15.51 -11.04
CA ARG A 73 1.50 -15.84 -11.44
C ARG A 73 1.13 -17.24 -11.04
#